data_3f42a410aeca6edf36e0300838d908f9
#
_entry.id   3f42a410aeca6edf36e0300838d908f9
#
_cell.length_a   1.000
_cell.length_b   1.000
_cell.length_c   1.000
_cell.angle_alpha   90.00
_cell.angle_beta   90.00
_cell.angle_gamma   90.00
#
_symmetry.space_group_name_H-M   'P 1'
#
loop_
_entity.id
_entity.type
_entity.pdbx_description
1 polymer ?
#
loop_
_entity_poly.entity_id
_entity_poly.type
_entity_poly.pdbx_seq_one_letter_code
_entity_poly.pdbx_strand_id
1 'polypeptide(L)'
;MKSAKIHPLELVALASLIACCFLSIGTGLNFYWPDGHSSAFATEHYVIPLLAALGLAAWSRTRGAASLRSAGSIWWGCLRPTMAFTIVVFLHFNLKLWAQLVNPHRWDEAFLRTDAALEPLARAITWLHEPWLVLTEIWPLAYHDIFVLMFMSSLALHSVQKDQHLVLTQLVTCIALVLVIGGFSYALVPAWGPFVYGDGSNPSATAIQAHMSEFQGRFVASGGQDYQGSNFIMAVAAMPSLHTAHAYVLWLYAWR
;
A
#
# COMPACT_ATOMS: atom_id res chain seq x y z
N MET A 1 8.57 -16.40 32.60
CA MET A 1 7.92 -15.77 31.43
C MET A 1 8.97 -15.69 30.31
N LYS A 2 8.82 -16.47 29.22
CA LYS A 2 9.70 -16.29 28.04
C LYS A 2 9.36 -14.91 27.45
N SER A 3 10.35 -14.02 27.35
CA SER A 3 10.19 -12.73 26.67
C SER A 3 9.57 -12.96 25.30
N ALA A 4 8.43 -12.35 25.04
CA ALA A 4 7.81 -12.41 23.71
C ALA A 4 8.77 -11.71 22.73
N LYS A 5 9.32 -12.46 21.79
CA LYS A 5 10.18 -11.89 20.75
C LYS A 5 9.41 -10.81 19.98
N ILE A 6 10.06 -9.69 19.74
CA ILE A 6 9.50 -8.59 18.93
C ILE A 6 9.37 -9.08 17.48
N HIS A 7 8.22 -8.90 16.87
CA HIS A 7 8.01 -9.24 15.47
C HIS A 7 8.69 -8.17 14.57
N PRO A 8 9.37 -8.53 13.46
CA PRO A 8 10.04 -7.56 12.59
C PRO A 8 9.12 -6.42 12.13
N LEU A 9 7.86 -6.71 11.85
CA LEU A 9 6.86 -5.72 11.47
C LEU A 9 6.60 -4.67 12.57
N GLU A 10 6.69 -5.03 13.84
CA GLU A 10 6.55 -4.09 14.95
C GLU A 10 7.72 -3.09 14.98
N LEU A 11 8.93 -3.55 14.63
CA LEU A 11 10.10 -2.66 14.48
C LEU A 11 9.92 -1.71 13.31
N VAL A 12 9.40 -2.20 12.17
CA VAL A 12 9.09 -1.35 11.01
C VAL A 12 8.06 -0.29 11.39
N ALA A 13 6.96 -0.69 12.04
CA ALA A 13 5.91 0.23 12.48
C ALA A 13 6.44 1.30 13.45
N LEU A 14 7.23 0.88 14.44
CA LEU A 14 7.81 1.81 15.42
C LEU A 14 8.79 2.78 14.79
N ALA A 15 9.71 2.28 13.96
CA ALA A 15 10.68 3.13 13.27
C ALA A 15 9.99 4.13 12.33
N SER A 16 8.97 3.69 11.59
CA SER A 16 8.16 4.54 10.71
C SER A 16 7.39 5.60 11.49
N LEU A 17 6.78 5.22 12.62
CA LEU A 17 6.07 6.16 13.48
C LEU A 17 6.99 7.25 14.02
N ILE A 18 8.18 6.87 14.51
CA ILE A 18 9.20 7.81 14.99
C ILE A 18 9.60 8.75 13.84
N ALA A 19 9.91 8.23 12.65
CA ALA A 19 10.30 9.04 11.50
C ALA A 19 9.18 10.00 11.07
N CYS A 20 7.91 9.54 11.03
CA CYS A 20 6.76 10.40 10.73
C CYS A 20 6.52 11.47 11.80
N CYS A 21 6.71 11.15 13.08
CA CYS A 21 6.63 12.16 14.15
C CYS A 21 7.71 13.23 14.00
N PHE A 22 8.95 12.86 13.69
CA PHE A 22 10.02 13.83 13.43
C PHE A 22 9.71 14.68 12.19
N LEU A 23 9.20 14.09 11.11
CA LEU A 23 8.79 14.83 9.93
C LEU A 23 7.67 15.81 10.25
N SER A 24 6.61 15.35 10.95
CA SER A 24 5.49 16.18 11.39
C SER A 24 5.94 17.38 12.24
N ILE A 25 6.79 17.14 13.24
CA ILE A 25 7.32 18.22 14.12
C ILE A 25 8.20 19.17 13.32
N GLY A 26 9.09 18.66 12.46
CA GLY A 26 10.02 19.47 11.69
C GLY A 26 9.38 20.32 10.60
N THR A 27 8.22 19.89 10.08
CA THR A 27 7.47 20.58 9.00
C THR A 27 6.23 21.30 9.49
N GLY A 28 5.80 21.08 10.74
CA GLY A 28 4.55 21.62 11.28
C GLY A 28 3.29 20.95 10.72
N LEU A 29 3.42 19.81 10.02
CA LEU A 29 2.29 19.11 9.43
C LEU A 29 1.57 18.27 10.48
N ASN A 30 0.23 18.30 10.45
CA ASN A 30 -0.61 17.47 11.31
C ASN A 30 -0.80 16.07 10.72
N PHE A 31 -1.07 15.09 11.57
CA PHE A 31 -1.61 13.81 11.14
C PHE A 31 -3.07 13.98 10.71
N TYR A 32 -3.40 13.50 9.54
CA TYR A 32 -4.74 13.46 8.99
C TYR A 32 -5.41 12.13 9.36
N TRP A 33 -6.68 12.18 9.73
CA TRP A 33 -7.42 11.02 10.18
C TRP A 33 -8.51 10.64 9.18
N PRO A 34 -8.66 9.35 8.85
CA PRO A 34 -9.74 8.89 7.98
C PRO A 34 -11.10 9.04 8.68
N ASP A 35 -12.14 9.23 7.87
CA ASP A 35 -13.52 9.00 8.31
C ASP A 35 -13.90 7.51 8.26
N GLY A 36 -15.17 7.19 8.55
CA GLY A 36 -15.65 5.81 8.50
C GLY A 36 -15.52 5.16 7.13
N HIS A 37 -15.75 5.89 6.04
CA HIS A 37 -15.66 5.37 4.68
C HIS A 37 -14.20 5.06 4.29
N SER A 38 -13.29 6.00 4.49
CA SER A 38 -11.86 5.80 4.20
C SER A 38 -11.23 4.75 5.10
N SER A 39 -11.68 4.65 6.36
CA SER A 39 -11.26 3.59 7.28
C SER A 39 -11.74 2.22 6.82
N ALA A 40 -12.98 2.10 6.33
CA ALA A 40 -13.53 0.86 5.80
C ALA A 40 -12.72 0.40 4.59
N PHE A 41 -12.47 1.28 3.61
CA PHE A 41 -11.65 0.97 2.45
C PHE A 41 -10.26 0.44 2.85
N ALA A 42 -9.53 1.15 3.70
CA ALA A 42 -8.20 0.74 4.14
C ALA A 42 -8.24 -0.61 4.90
N THR A 43 -9.30 -0.85 5.68
CA THR A 43 -9.48 -2.09 6.43
C THR A 43 -9.76 -3.25 5.49
N GLU A 44 -10.68 -3.12 4.56
CA GLU A 44 -11.05 -4.17 3.61
C GLU A 44 -9.89 -4.58 2.70
N HIS A 45 -9.13 -3.62 2.19
CA HIS A 45 -8.12 -3.88 1.17
C HIS A 45 -6.75 -4.28 1.74
N TYR A 46 -6.44 -3.88 2.97
CA TYR A 46 -5.11 -4.11 3.56
C TYR A 46 -5.17 -4.93 4.85
N VAL A 47 -6.04 -4.56 5.79
CA VAL A 47 -6.01 -5.14 7.14
C VAL A 47 -6.70 -6.50 7.20
N ILE A 48 -7.89 -6.63 6.60
CA ILE A 48 -8.64 -7.91 6.60
C ILE A 48 -7.88 -9.02 5.89
N PRO A 49 -7.29 -8.82 4.69
CA PRO A 49 -6.47 -9.85 4.05
C PRO A 49 -5.34 -10.35 4.93
N LEU A 50 -4.62 -9.44 5.58
CA LEU A 50 -3.55 -9.81 6.48
C LEU A 50 -4.06 -10.55 7.72
N LEU A 51 -5.12 -10.04 8.35
CA LEU A 51 -5.72 -10.66 9.52
C LEU A 51 -6.25 -12.06 9.20
N ALA A 52 -6.88 -12.24 8.04
CA ALA A 52 -7.35 -13.54 7.58
C ALA A 52 -6.18 -14.52 7.36
N ALA A 53 -5.10 -14.07 6.71
CA ALA A 53 -3.92 -14.90 6.49
C ALA A 53 -3.24 -15.32 7.80
N LEU A 54 -3.02 -14.38 8.70
CA LEU A 54 -2.45 -14.65 10.01
C LEU A 54 -3.39 -15.51 10.88
N GLY A 55 -4.69 -15.29 10.76
CA GLY A 55 -5.72 -16.11 11.41
C GLY A 55 -5.73 -17.55 10.92
N LEU A 56 -5.63 -17.77 9.61
CA LEU A 56 -5.48 -19.12 9.03
C LEU A 56 -4.21 -19.81 9.51
N ALA A 57 -3.10 -19.11 9.52
CA ALA A 57 -1.83 -19.61 10.04
C ALA A 57 -1.91 -19.95 11.54
N ALA A 58 -2.60 -19.14 12.33
CA ALA A 58 -2.86 -19.41 13.74
C ALA A 58 -3.73 -20.64 13.92
N TRP A 59 -4.84 -20.72 13.18
CA TRP A 59 -5.78 -21.83 13.27
C TRP A 59 -5.14 -23.16 12.88
N SER A 60 -4.36 -23.20 11.81
CA SER A 60 -3.64 -24.41 11.40
C SER A 60 -2.72 -24.94 12.51
N ARG A 61 -2.13 -24.04 13.32
CA ARG A 61 -1.28 -24.39 14.46
C ARG A 61 -2.06 -24.80 15.71
N THR A 62 -3.23 -24.18 15.94
CA THR A 62 -4.05 -24.48 17.13
C THR A 62 -4.75 -25.81 17.04
N ARG A 63 -4.97 -26.37 15.84
CA ARG A 63 -5.51 -27.75 15.67
C ARG A 63 -4.69 -28.83 16.37
N GLY A 64 -3.41 -28.55 16.66
CA GLY A 64 -2.54 -29.45 17.44
C GLY A 64 -2.24 -28.93 18.85
N ALA A 65 -2.87 -27.84 19.30
CA ALA A 65 -2.56 -27.23 20.58
C ALA A 65 -3.20 -28.01 21.74
N ALA A 66 -2.38 -28.48 22.67
CA ALA A 66 -2.82 -29.28 23.80
C ALA A 66 -3.60 -28.50 24.88
N SER A 67 -3.66 -27.15 24.79
CA SER A 67 -4.35 -26.33 25.79
C SER A 67 -4.83 -24.97 25.24
N LEU A 68 -5.92 -24.45 25.80
CA LEU A 68 -6.46 -23.11 25.51
C LEU A 68 -5.43 -21.98 25.75
N ARG A 69 -4.51 -22.17 26.70
CA ARG A 69 -3.46 -21.20 27.05
C ARG A 69 -2.44 -21.05 25.91
N SER A 70 -2.10 -22.15 25.22
CA SER A 70 -1.22 -22.12 24.05
C SER A 70 -1.93 -21.48 22.84
N ALA A 71 -3.23 -21.74 22.66
CA ALA A 71 -4.05 -21.13 21.63
C ALA A 71 -4.10 -19.60 21.77
N GLY A 72 -4.38 -19.07 22.99
CA GLY A 72 -4.40 -17.64 23.25
C GLY A 72 -3.06 -16.94 22.92
N SER A 73 -1.94 -17.59 23.23
CA SER A 73 -0.61 -17.07 22.88
C SER A 73 -0.38 -17.00 21.37
N ILE A 74 -0.88 -17.98 20.61
CA ILE A 74 -0.77 -18.01 19.14
C ILE A 74 -1.63 -16.87 18.52
N TRP A 75 -2.87 -16.71 18.98
CA TRP A 75 -3.75 -15.64 18.51
C TRP A 75 -3.19 -14.25 18.82
N TRP A 76 -2.62 -14.05 20.01
CA TRP A 76 -1.94 -12.81 20.35
C TRP A 76 -0.75 -12.54 19.43
N GLY A 77 0.00 -13.59 19.06
CA GLY A 77 1.09 -13.53 18.09
C GLY A 77 0.66 -13.12 16.68
N CYS A 78 -0.64 -13.26 16.34
CA CYS A 78 -1.19 -12.77 15.06
C CYS A 78 -1.74 -11.36 15.17
N LEU A 79 -2.40 -11.02 16.27
CA LEU A 79 -3.01 -9.71 16.48
C LEU A 79 -1.95 -8.59 16.51
N ARG A 80 -0.83 -8.80 17.20
CA ARG A 80 0.26 -7.80 17.29
C ARG A 80 0.79 -7.35 15.93
N PRO A 81 1.23 -8.26 15.02
CA PRO A 81 1.68 -7.85 13.70
C PRO A 81 0.57 -7.21 12.85
N THR A 82 -0.70 -7.61 13.02
CA THR A 82 -1.82 -6.95 12.34
C THR A 82 -1.96 -5.50 12.80
N MET A 83 -1.90 -5.23 14.10
CA MET A 83 -1.92 -3.87 14.64
C MET A 83 -0.74 -3.02 14.13
N ALA A 84 0.47 -3.61 14.10
CA ALA A 84 1.65 -2.96 13.56
C ALA A 84 1.49 -2.62 12.08
N PHE A 85 0.91 -3.52 11.29
CA PHE A 85 0.62 -3.28 9.87
C PHE A 85 -0.43 -2.18 9.67
N THR A 86 -1.48 -2.13 10.49
CA THR A 86 -2.48 -1.06 10.46
C THR A 86 -1.84 0.31 10.71
N ILE A 87 -0.89 0.40 11.65
CA ILE A 87 -0.12 1.63 11.87
C ILE A 87 0.68 2.00 10.61
N VAL A 88 1.35 1.04 9.97
CA VAL A 88 2.10 1.29 8.74
C VAL A 88 1.19 1.81 7.63
N VAL A 89 0.02 1.22 7.44
CA VAL A 89 -0.98 1.67 6.44
C VAL A 89 -1.44 3.10 6.73
N PHE A 90 -1.76 3.42 7.98
CA PHE A 90 -2.13 4.77 8.40
C PHE A 90 -1.01 5.80 8.11
N LEU A 91 0.23 5.46 8.46
CA LEU A 91 1.39 6.32 8.20
C LEU A 91 1.64 6.50 6.70
N HIS A 92 1.48 5.44 5.92
CA HIS A 92 1.64 5.49 4.46
C HIS A 92 0.68 6.50 3.81
N PHE A 93 -0.61 6.50 4.17
CA PHE A 93 -1.56 7.46 3.63
C PHE A 93 -1.25 8.90 4.08
N ASN A 94 -0.79 9.10 5.31
CA ASN A 94 -0.32 10.41 5.76
C ASN A 94 0.91 10.88 4.96
N LEU A 95 1.89 10.01 4.71
CA LEU A 95 3.06 10.33 3.88
C LEU A 95 2.66 10.72 2.46
N LYS A 96 1.65 10.06 1.87
CA LYS A 96 1.10 10.45 0.57
C LYS A 96 0.50 11.87 0.59
N LEU A 97 -0.30 12.18 1.62
CA LEU A 97 -0.89 13.51 1.80
C LEU A 97 0.21 14.57 2.01
N TRP A 98 1.22 14.27 2.82
CA TRP A 98 2.30 15.21 3.11
C TRP A 98 3.27 15.43 1.95
N ALA A 99 3.35 14.50 0.99
CA ALA A 99 4.38 14.48 -0.05
C ALA A 99 4.61 15.86 -0.70
N GLN A 100 3.54 16.49 -1.20
CA GLN A 100 3.65 17.79 -1.86
C GLN A 100 3.60 19.00 -0.92
N LEU A 101 3.16 18.81 0.31
CA LEU A 101 3.30 19.85 1.34
C LEU A 101 4.75 19.97 1.81
N VAL A 102 5.49 18.86 1.82
CA VAL A 102 6.93 18.80 2.15
C VAL A 102 7.78 19.23 0.96
N ASN A 103 7.45 18.76 -0.23
CA ASN A 103 8.19 19.07 -1.46
C ASN A 103 7.21 19.51 -2.55
N PRO A 104 7.03 20.83 -2.76
CA PRO A 104 6.11 21.34 -3.77
C PRO A 104 6.58 21.13 -5.21
N HIS A 105 7.85 20.75 -5.41
CA HIS A 105 8.39 20.49 -6.74
C HIS A 105 7.79 19.21 -7.32
N ARG A 106 7.24 19.31 -8.56
CA ARG A 106 6.64 18.17 -9.27
C ARG A 106 7.61 17.64 -10.31
N TRP A 107 7.74 16.31 -10.36
CA TRP A 107 8.65 15.60 -11.26
C TRP A 107 7.94 15.00 -12.49
N ASP A 108 6.66 15.29 -12.68
CA ASP A 108 5.85 14.71 -13.76
C ASP A 108 6.47 14.91 -15.15
N GLU A 109 7.02 16.11 -15.45
CA GLU A 109 7.67 16.39 -16.73
C GLU A 109 8.93 15.56 -16.95
N ALA A 110 9.73 15.36 -15.90
CA ALA A 110 10.93 14.52 -15.98
C ALA A 110 10.56 13.05 -16.23
N PHE A 111 9.51 12.54 -15.59
CA PHE A 111 8.99 11.20 -15.85
C PHE A 111 8.43 11.07 -17.26
N LEU A 112 7.66 12.05 -17.74
CA LEU A 112 7.13 12.06 -19.12
C LEU A 112 8.26 11.99 -20.17
N ARG A 113 9.35 12.72 -19.97
CA ARG A 113 10.53 12.64 -20.84
C ARG A 113 11.19 11.25 -20.79
N THR A 114 11.25 10.66 -19.60
CA THR A 114 11.78 9.29 -19.43
C THR A 114 10.90 8.28 -20.13
N ASP A 115 9.58 8.38 -19.99
CA ASP A 115 8.61 7.52 -20.66
C ASP A 115 8.73 7.64 -22.19
N ALA A 116 8.86 8.86 -22.72
CA ALA A 116 9.10 9.08 -24.14
C ALA A 116 10.41 8.44 -24.64
N ALA A 117 11.47 8.49 -23.83
CA ALA A 117 12.74 7.83 -24.16
C ALA A 117 12.65 6.29 -24.11
N LEU A 118 11.76 5.75 -23.26
CA LEU A 118 11.50 4.31 -23.13
C LEU A 118 10.39 3.80 -24.07
N GLU A 119 9.75 4.67 -24.85
CA GLU A 119 8.68 4.29 -25.79
C GLU A 119 9.03 3.12 -26.71
N PRO A 120 10.25 3.03 -27.30
CA PRO A 120 10.63 1.89 -28.14
C PRO A 120 10.56 0.55 -27.37
N LEU A 121 10.92 0.55 -26.10
CA LEU A 121 10.81 -0.62 -25.23
C LEU A 121 9.35 -0.91 -24.88
N ALA A 122 8.57 0.11 -24.56
CA ALA A 122 7.14 -0.03 -24.29
C ALA A 122 6.40 -0.59 -25.51
N ARG A 123 6.72 -0.15 -26.73
CA ARG A 123 6.16 -0.69 -27.97
C ARG A 123 6.47 -2.17 -28.18
N ALA A 124 7.61 -2.66 -27.71
CA ALA A 124 7.94 -4.08 -27.82
C ALA A 124 7.02 -5.00 -27.00
N ILE A 125 6.31 -4.45 -26.00
CA ILE A 125 5.34 -5.17 -25.16
C ILE A 125 3.89 -4.77 -25.43
N THR A 126 3.61 -4.00 -26.49
CA THR A 126 2.25 -3.54 -26.84
C THR A 126 1.28 -4.68 -27.16
N TRP A 127 1.77 -5.87 -27.52
CA TRP A 127 0.94 -7.06 -27.69
C TRP A 127 0.16 -7.44 -26.40
N LEU A 128 0.62 -6.98 -25.23
CA LEU A 128 -0.09 -7.12 -23.95
C LEU A 128 -1.14 -6.02 -23.72
N HIS A 129 -1.02 -4.89 -24.43
CA HIS A 129 -1.85 -3.73 -24.20
C HIS A 129 -3.28 -3.91 -24.71
N GLU A 130 -3.46 -4.46 -25.91
CA GLU A 130 -4.79 -4.70 -26.47
C GLU A 130 -5.65 -5.65 -25.63
N PRO A 131 -5.18 -6.84 -25.21
CA PRO A 131 -5.91 -7.68 -24.29
C PRO A 131 -6.25 -6.99 -22.97
N TRP A 132 -5.34 -6.13 -22.48
CA TRP A 132 -5.57 -5.36 -21.27
C TRP A 132 -6.69 -4.33 -21.44
N LEU A 133 -6.74 -3.60 -22.55
CA LEU A 133 -7.82 -2.65 -22.86
C LEU A 133 -9.17 -3.35 -22.89
N VAL A 134 -9.28 -4.47 -23.60
CA VAL A 134 -10.50 -5.28 -23.65
C VAL A 134 -10.91 -5.74 -22.23
N LEU A 135 -9.97 -6.19 -21.43
CA LEU A 135 -10.26 -6.60 -20.05
C LEU A 135 -10.80 -5.45 -19.21
N THR A 136 -10.23 -4.25 -19.32
CA THR A 136 -10.66 -3.07 -18.55
C THR A 136 -12.00 -2.49 -19.05
N GLU A 137 -12.39 -2.74 -20.30
CA GLU A 137 -13.74 -2.42 -20.80
C GLU A 137 -14.80 -3.30 -20.15
N ILE A 138 -14.53 -4.61 -20.05
CA ILE A 138 -15.44 -5.59 -19.44
C ILE A 138 -15.44 -5.46 -17.92
N TRP A 139 -14.28 -5.19 -17.35
CA TRP A 139 -14.04 -5.11 -15.91
C TRP A 139 -13.25 -3.83 -15.55
N PRO A 140 -13.94 -2.70 -15.36
CA PRO A 140 -13.28 -1.39 -15.12
C PRO A 140 -12.33 -1.35 -13.93
N LEU A 141 -12.56 -2.20 -12.92
CA LEU A 141 -11.70 -2.32 -11.73
C LEU A 141 -10.67 -3.45 -11.81
N ALA A 142 -10.49 -4.07 -12.99
CA ALA A 142 -9.60 -5.22 -13.17
C ALA A 142 -8.19 -5.01 -12.59
N TYR A 143 -7.62 -3.84 -12.79
CA TYR A 143 -6.30 -3.51 -12.26
C TYR A 143 -6.23 -3.63 -10.72
N HIS A 144 -7.22 -3.08 -10.04
CA HIS A 144 -7.30 -3.10 -8.59
C HIS A 144 -7.61 -4.51 -8.06
N ASP A 145 -8.61 -5.16 -8.63
CA ASP A 145 -9.10 -6.44 -8.15
C ASP A 145 -8.10 -7.57 -8.39
N ILE A 146 -7.40 -7.56 -9.53
CA ILE A 146 -6.31 -8.51 -9.80
C ILE A 146 -5.17 -8.31 -8.80
N PHE A 147 -4.82 -7.06 -8.48
CA PHE A 147 -3.80 -6.79 -7.46
C PHE A 147 -4.20 -7.33 -6.09
N VAL A 148 -5.44 -7.09 -5.65
CA VAL A 148 -5.97 -7.61 -4.39
C VAL A 148 -5.99 -9.14 -4.40
N LEU A 149 -6.41 -9.77 -5.50
CA LEU A 149 -6.40 -11.23 -5.64
C LEU A 149 -4.98 -11.81 -5.56
N MET A 150 -4.00 -11.19 -6.20
CA MET A 150 -2.58 -11.61 -6.10
C MET A 150 -2.09 -11.50 -4.65
N PHE A 151 -2.41 -10.40 -3.98
CA PHE A 151 -2.04 -10.19 -2.58
C PHE A 151 -2.67 -11.24 -1.66
N MET A 152 -3.98 -11.45 -1.77
CA MET A 152 -4.73 -12.45 -1.01
C MET A 152 -4.22 -13.87 -1.24
N SER A 153 -4.02 -14.23 -2.51
CA SER A 153 -3.54 -15.57 -2.90
C SER A 153 -2.15 -15.85 -2.35
N SER A 154 -1.24 -14.90 -2.44
CA SER A 154 0.11 -15.04 -1.91
C SER A 154 0.11 -15.20 -0.38
N LEU A 155 -0.65 -14.37 0.33
CA LEU A 155 -0.78 -14.49 1.78
C LEU A 155 -1.42 -15.82 2.19
N ALA A 156 -2.48 -16.26 1.51
CA ALA A 156 -3.15 -17.52 1.79
C ALA A 156 -2.22 -18.71 1.57
N LEU A 157 -1.49 -18.74 0.45
CA LEU A 157 -0.55 -19.80 0.11
C LEU A 157 0.48 -20.01 1.22
N HIS A 158 1.14 -18.93 1.66
CA HIS A 158 2.16 -19.01 2.70
C HIS A 158 1.58 -19.18 4.12
N SER A 159 0.28 -18.98 4.31
CA SER A 159 -0.40 -19.18 5.59
C SER A 159 -0.68 -20.66 5.90
N VAL A 160 -1.01 -21.45 4.86
CA VAL A 160 -1.42 -22.85 5.03
C VAL A 160 -0.25 -23.82 5.01
N GLN A 161 0.91 -23.42 4.56
CA GLN A 161 2.11 -24.26 4.51
C GLN A 161 2.77 -24.35 5.90
N LYS A 162 2.91 -25.56 6.43
CA LYS A 162 3.31 -25.78 7.84
C LYS A 162 4.68 -25.20 8.22
N ASP A 163 5.64 -25.19 7.29
CA ASP A 163 7.02 -24.79 7.56
C ASP A 163 7.35 -23.37 7.09
N GLN A 164 6.37 -22.63 6.59
CA GLN A 164 6.59 -21.31 5.97
C GLN A 164 6.29 -20.10 6.86
N HIS A 165 6.24 -20.28 8.17
CA HIS A 165 6.01 -19.15 9.08
C HIS A 165 7.06 -18.02 8.90
N LEU A 166 8.31 -18.38 8.68
CA LEU A 166 9.38 -17.41 8.46
C LEU A 166 9.15 -16.67 7.13
N VAL A 167 8.77 -17.41 6.09
CA VAL A 167 8.48 -16.84 4.76
C VAL A 167 7.29 -15.88 4.83
N LEU A 168 6.19 -16.26 5.49
CA LEU A 168 5.04 -15.37 5.70
C LEU A 168 5.44 -14.09 6.48
N THR A 169 6.24 -14.25 7.56
CA THR A 169 6.74 -13.10 8.33
C THR A 169 7.59 -12.17 7.47
N GLN A 170 8.48 -12.72 6.65
CA GLN A 170 9.32 -11.95 5.73
C GLN A 170 8.47 -11.26 4.67
N LEU A 171 7.53 -11.96 4.03
CA LEU A 171 6.63 -11.41 3.03
C LEU A 171 5.86 -10.20 3.56
N VAL A 172 5.18 -10.36 4.70
CA VAL A 172 4.40 -9.27 5.32
C VAL A 172 5.30 -8.09 5.71
N THR A 173 6.52 -8.38 6.20
CA THR A 173 7.49 -7.32 6.53
C THR A 173 7.97 -6.59 5.28
N CYS A 174 8.24 -7.31 4.19
CA CYS A 174 8.61 -6.69 2.90
C CYS A 174 7.48 -5.82 2.34
N ILE A 175 6.23 -6.27 2.40
CA ILE A 175 5.07 -5.47 1.99
C ILE A 175 4.99 -4.17 2.79
N ALA A 176 5.16 -4.25 4.11
CA ALA A 176 5.18 -3.06 4.97
C ALA A 176 6.35 -2.12 4.67
N LEU A 177 7.54 -2.66 4.39
CA LEU A 177 8.70 -1.85 4.00
C LEU A 177 8.48 -1.13 2.67
N VAL A 178 7.82 -1.77 1.69
CA VAL A 178 7.45 -1.12 0.43
C VAL A 178 6.52 0.06 0.67
N LEU A 179 5.52 -0.08 1.56
CA LEU A 179 4.62 1.02 1.93
C LEU A 179 5.38 2.19 2.57
N VAL A 180 6.31 1.89 3.48
CA VAL A 180 7.09 2.91 4.20
C VAL A 180 8.07 3.61 3.27
N ILE A 181 8.92 2.83 2.58
CA ILE A 181 9.94 3.39 1.67
C ILE A 181 9.28 4.18 0.55
N GLY A 182 8.22 3.62 -0.06
CA GLY A 182 7.44 4.31 -1.08
C GLY A 182 6.80 5.59 -0.56
N GLY A 183 6.22 5.56 0.64
CA GLY A 183 5.65 6.74 1.27
C GLY A 183 6.65 7.89 1.43
N PHE A 184 7.85 7.61 1.93
CA PHE A 184 8.92 8.62 2.02
C PHE A 184 9.44 9.04 0.63
N SER A 185 9.52 8.12 -0.31
CA SER A 185 9.94 8.42 -1.69
C SER A 185 9.00 9.40 -2.40
N TYR A 186 7.71 9.39 -2.08
CA TYR A 186 6.76 10.36 -2.61
C TYR A 186 7.11 11.81 -2.24
N ALA A 187 7.67 12.03 -1.05
CA ALA A 187 8.13 13.36 -0.64
C ALA A 187 9.44 13.78 -1.35
N LEU A 188 10.27 12.81 -1.78
CA LEU A 188 11.50 13.10 -2.52
C LEU A 188 11.23 13.45 -3.98
N VAL A 189 10.33 12.72 -4.64
CA VAL A 189 10.01 12.85 -6.07
C VAL A 189 8.50 12.85 -6.31
N PRO A 190 7.79 13.90 -5.83
CA PRO A 190 6.34 13.96 -6.00
C PRO A 190 5.95 14.00 -7.48
N ALA A 191 5.05 13.11 -7.88
CA ALA A 191 4.47 13.08 -9.21
C ALA A 191 3.00 12.66 -9.15
N TRP A 192 2.16 13.27 -10.00
CA TRP A 192 0.73 12.96 -10.08
C TRP A 192 0.43 11.86 -11.09
N GLY A 193 1.36 11.64 -12.04
CA GLY A 193 1.26 10.58 -13.03
C GLY A 193 0.84 11.06 -14.42
N PRO A 194 0.84 10.14 -15.39
CA PRO A 194 0.66 10.48 -16.81
C PRO A 194 -0.71 11.05 -17.15
N PHE A 195 -1.74 10.73 -16.39
CA PHE A 195 -3.11 11.25 -16.63
C PHE A 195 -3.24 12.78 -16.47
N VAL A 196 -2.23 13.45 -15.91
CA VAL A 196 -2.18 14.92 -15.84
C VAL A 196 -1.91 15.54 -17.22
N TYR A 197 -1.32 14.78 -18.13
CA TYR A 197 -0.89 15.24 -19.45
C TYR A 197 -1.69 14.66 -20.62
N GLY A 198 -2.63 13.79 -20.37
CA GLY A 198 -3.41 13.14 -21.42
C GLY A 198 -4.72 12.55 -20.95
N ASP A 199 -5.58 12.26 -21.88
CA ASP A 199 -6.85 11.58 -21.61
C ASP A 199 -6.58 10.10 -21.31
N GLY A 200 -7.15 9.60 -20.23
CA GLY A 200 -7.10 8.17 -19.92
C GLY A 200 -7.91 7.36 -20.93
N SER A 201 -7.43 6.17 -21.23
CA SER A 201 -8.12 5.23 -22.13
C SER A 201 -9.44 4.67 -21.53
N ASN A 202 -9.58 4.72 -20.21
CA ASN A 202 -10.77 4.25 -19.49
C ASN A 202 -11.52 5.45 -18.88
N PRO A 203 -12.75 5.78 -19.34
CA PRO A 203 -13.50 6.94 -18.86
C PRO A 203 -13.76 6.92 -17.33
N SER A 204 -14.07 5.75 -16.76
CA SER A 204 -14.32 5.64 -15.32
C SER A 204 -13.05 5.89 -14.51
N ALA A 205 -11.92 5.32 -14.91
CA ALA A 205 -10.63 5.55 -14.27
C ALA A 205 -10.22 7.03 -14.41
N THR A 206 -10.42 7.63 -15.59
CA THR A 206 -10.12 9.04 -15.85
C THR A 206 -10.94 9.96 -14.93
N ALA A 207 -12.23 9.68 -14.73
CA ALA A 207 -13.08 10.47 -13.83
C ALA A 207 -12.61 10.38 -12.36
N ILE A 208 -12.25 9.20 -11.88
CA ILE A 208 -11.69 9.00 -10.53
C ILE A 208 -10.37 9.76 -10.38
N GLN A 209 -9.48 9.65 -11.36
CA GLN A 209 -8.19 10.34 -11.36
C GLN A 209 -8.34 11.86 -11.40
N ALA A 210 -9.27 12.37 -12.19
CA ALA A 210 -9.59 13.80 -12.25
C ALA A 210 -10.05 14.31 -10.88
N HIS A 211 -10.96 13.59 -10.22
CA HIS A 211 -11.43 13.92 -8.88
C HIS A 211 -10.31 13.91 -7.84
N MET A 212 -9.44 12.89 -7.87
CA MET A 212 -8.27 12.81 -7.00
C MET A 212 -7.31 13.99 -7.23
N SER A 213 -7.06 14.36 -8.49
CA SER A 213 -6.18 15.47 -8.84
C SER A 213 -6.77 16.83 -8.42
N GLU A 214 -8.07 17.02 -8.57
CA GLU A 214 -8.79 18.22 -8.10
C GLU A 214 -8.67 18.37 -6.59
N PHE A 215 -8.94 17.28 -5.83
CA PHE A 215 -8.74 17.27 -4.38
C PHE A 215 -7.30 17.64 -4.03
N GLN A 216 -6.32 16.95 -4.63
CA GLN A 216 -4.91 17.17 -4.34
C GLN A 216 -4.50 18.63 -4.61
N GLY A 217 -4.98 19.22 -5.71
CA GLY A 217 -4.72 20.63 -6.04
C GLY A 217 -5.24 21.59 -4.97
N ARG A 218 -6.49 21.42 -4.52
CA ARG A 218 -7.09 22.23 -3.45
C ARG A 218 -6.38 22.03 -2.11
N PHE A 219 -6.09 20.77 -1.77
CA PHE A 219 -5.41 20.40 -0.54
C PHE A 219 -4.01 21.03 -0.44
N VAL A 220 -3.22 20.97 -1.51
CA VAL A 220 -1.88 21.59 -1.55
C VAL A 220 -1.98 23.11 -1.52
N ALA A 221 -2.91 23.72 -2.32
CA ALA A 221 -3.10 25.16 -2.35
C ALA A 221 -3.53 25.75 -1.01
N SER A 222 -4.27 25.00 -0.21
CA SER A 222 -4.69 25.39 1.15
C SER A 222 -3.61 25.13 2.23
N GLY A 223 -2.44 24.60 1.87
CA GLY A 223 -1.44 24.17 2.85
C GLY A 223 -1.93 23.01 3.73
N GLY A 224 -2.79 22.15 3.19
CA GLY A 224 -3.34 21.00 3.89
C GLY A 224 -4.60 21.28 4.71
N GLN A 225 -5.16 22.48 4.65
CA GLN A 225 -6.35 22.87 5.43
C GLN A 225 -7.66 22.39 4.79
N ASP A 226 -7.74 22.28 3.47
CA ASP A 226 -8.89 21.71 2.74
C ASP A 226 -8.84 20.18 2.80
N TYR A 227 -9.11 19.64 3.99
CA TYR A 227 -9.10 18.20 4.26
C TYR A 227 -10.41 17.76 4.92
N GLN A 228 -10.94 16.65 4.42
CA GLN A 228 -12.02 15.90 5.05
C GLN A 228 -11.59 14.43 5.18
N GLY A 229 -12.08 13.73 6.19
CA GLY A 229 -11.71 12.34 6.46
C GLY A 229 -11.97 11.37 5.31
N SER A 230 -12.99 11.65 4.48
CA SER A 230 -13.28 10.91 3.23
C SER A 230 -12.16 11.02 2.18
N ASN A 231 -11.32 12.04 2.27
CA ASN A 231 -10.23 12.28 1.33
C ASN A 231 -8.92 11.60 1.75
N PHE A 232 -8.91 10.88 2.85
CA PHE A 232 -7.70 10.23 3.38
C PHE A 232 -6.99 9.32 2.38
N ILE A 233 -7.77 8.60 1.56
CA ILE A 233 -7.26 7.69 0.53
C ILE A 233 -7.09 8.34 -0.85
N MET A 234 -7.48 9.62 -1.00
CA MET A 234 -7.56 10.32 -2.30
C MET A 234 -6.24 10.97 -2.73
N ALA A 235 -5.22 10.98 -1.87
CA ALA A 235 -3.92 11.59 -2.21
C ALA A 235 -3.31 10.97 -3.47
N VAL A 236 -2.83 11.84 -4.36
CA VAL A 236 -2.18 11.43 -5.62
C VAL A 236 -0.68 11.28 -5.41
N ALA A 237 -0.16 10.11 -5.73
CA ALA A 237 1.27 9.82 -5.72
C ALA A 237 1.54 8.65 -6.69
N ALA A 238 2.00 8.98 -7.90
CA ALA A 238 2.18 8.00 -8.97
C ALA A 238 3.56 7.31 -8.93
N MET A 239 4.59 8.01 -8.48
CA MET A 239 5.97 7.49 -8.46
C MET A 239 6.58 7.60 -7.06
N PRO A 240 7.23 6.53 -6.56
CA PRO A 240 7.35 5.20 -7.19
C PRO A 240 6.02 4.44 -7.20
N SER A 241 5.81 3.58 -8.21
CA SER A 241 4.61 2.74 -8.28
C SER A 241 4.66 1.62 -7.22
N LEU A 242 3.85 1.76 -6.19
CA LEU A 242 3.77 0.73 -5.13
C LEU A 242 3.08 -0.55 -5.61
N HIS A 243 2.16 -0.47 -6.56
CA HIS A 243 1.55 -1.65 -7.16
C HIS A 243 2.60 -2.51 -7.86
N THR A 244 3.48 -1.90 -8.65
CA THR A 244 4.60 -2.59 -9.30
C THR A 244 5.57 -3.18 -8.27
N ALA A 245 5.94 -2.40 -7.26
CA ALA A 245 6.85 -2.87 -6.21
C ALA A 245 6.26 -4.04 -5.41
N HIS A 246 4.98 -3.97 -5.02
CA HIS A 246 4.31 -5.07 -4.34
C HIS A 246 4.15 -6.29 -5.25
N ALA A 247 3.74 -6.11 -6.52
CA ALA A 247 3.65 -7.22 -7.48
C ALA A 247 4.99 -7.93 -7.64
N TYR A 248 6.10 -7.18 -7.68
CA TYR A 248 7.43 -7.76 -7.72
C TYR A 248 7.78 -8.54 -6.45
N VAL A 249 7.47 -8.01 -5.27
CA VAL A 249 7.64 -8.75 -4.00
C VAL A 249 6.81 -10.03 -4.02
N LEU A 250 5.53 -9.97 -4.38
CA LEU A 250 4.65 -11.13 -4.44
C LEU A 250 5.20 -12.19 -5.42
N TRP A 251 5.70 -11.75 -6.58
CA TRP A 251 6.34 -12.63 -7.56
C TRP A 251 7.58 -13.32 -6.99
N LEU A 252 8.48 -12.59 -6.31
CA LEU A 252 9.66 -13.17 -5.67
C LEU A 252 9.32 -14.25 -4.64
N TYR A 253 8.22 -14.04 -3.90
CA TYR A 253 7.79 -14.99 -2.88
C TYR A 253 6.95 -16.15 -3.43
N ALA A 254 6.37 -16.03 -4.64
CA ALA A 254 5.65 -17.11 -5.29
C ALA A 254 6.54 -18.33 -5.62
N TRP A 255 7.86 -18.13 -5.70
CA TRP A 255 8.84 -19.17 -5.99
C TRP A 255 9.49 -19.77 -4.73
N ARG A 256 9.08 -19.39 -3.53
CA ARG A 256 9.58 -19.88 -2.25
C ARG A 256 8.57 -20.76 -1.55
#